data_11ae20f57e72e7f0ba91552a1ccbe931
#
_entry.id   11ae20f57e72e7f0ba91552a1ccbe931
#
_cell.length_a   1.000
_cell.length_b   1.000
_cell.length_c   1.000
_cell.angle_alpha   90.00
_cell.angle_beta   90.00
_cell.angle_gamma   90.00
#
_symmetry.space_group_name_H-M   'P 1'
#
loop_
_entity.id
_entity.type
_entity.pdbx_description
1 polymer ?
#
loop_
_entity_poly.entity_id
_entity_poly.type
_entity_poly.pdbx_seq_one_letter_code
_entity_poly.pdbx_strand_id
1 'polypeptide(L)'
;MHITTVIGNRPQFVKAAAVSARVREIGEETTIHTGQHYDDELSAIFFEELGIPPPERQLGIGSGSSTDQTARMLAALGPELERERTDLVLVYGDTNSTLAGALAAAQARVPVAHVEAGMRSFDRRMPEELNRVLVDHASDLLLCSTPTAVENLRRESVAGEVELVGDVMADVALSFAPLAAERSRALVEHGVEERNYVLVTAHRAGNVDDPARLERLVEVLEGLPFDAVFPVHPRTRARLETAPALRDRLERAPQLRLTRPLGYLDFLRLLMGARALLTDSGGAQKEAYLLGVPCVTLRERTEWVETVEAGWNTLVDLDADAALSALERPAPSGEPSELYGGGRAGERVRDLLASYTAAR
;
A
#
# COMPACT_ATOMS: atom_id res chain seq x y z
N MET A 1 -17.55 17.29 -15.44
CA MET A 1 -16.85 15.99 -15.60
C MET A 1 -17.29 15.07 -14.49
N HIS A 2 -17.68 13.85 -14.84
CA HIS A 2 -18.01 12.81 -13.87
C HIS A 2 -16.93 11.73 -13.87
N ILE A 3 -16.21 11.58 -12.76
CA ILE A 3 -15.15 10.59 -12.58
C ILE A 3 -15.70 9.44 -11.73
N THR A 4 -15.53 8.21 -12.22
CA THR A 4 -15.84 7.03 -11.44
C THR A 4 -14.55 6.41 -10.89
N THR A 5 -14.38 6.44 -9.58
CA THR A 5 -13.26 5.82 -8.85
C THR A 5 -13.60 4.38 -8.50
N VAL A 6 -12.78 3.41 -8.93
CA VAL A 6 -12.98 1.99 -8.63
C VAL A 6 -11.93 1.51 -7.62
N ILE A 7 -12.41 1.02 -6.48
CA ILE A 7 -11.59 0.52 -5.38
C ILE A 7 -12.15 -0.80 -4.84
N GLY A 8 -11.32 -1.61 -4.15
CA GLY A 8 -11.78 -2.90 -3.67
C GLY A 8 -11.05 -3.45 -2.44
N ASN A 9 -10.03 -2.76 -1.97
CA ASN A 9 -9.30 -3.16 -0.77
C ASN A 9 -8.73 -1.96 -0.01
N ARG A 10 -8.27 -2.21 1.22
CA ARG A 10 -7.75 -1.21 2.13
C ARG A 10 -6.63 -0.32 1.54
N PRO A 11 -5.57 -0.83 0.89
CA PRO A 11 -4.55 0.02 0.29
C PRO A 11 -5.09 1.01 -0.74
N GLN A 12 -6.12 0.62 -1.49
CA GLN A 12 -6.75 1.50 -2.47
C GLN A 12 -7.57 2.62 -1.81
N PHE A 13 -8.22 2.35 -0.68
CA PHE A 13 -8.88 3.42 0.10
C PHE A 13 -7.88 4.48 0.54
N VAL A 14 -6.75 4.05 1.08
CA VAL A 14 -5.69 4.97 1.53
C VAL A 14 -5.20 5.83 0.36
N LYS A 15 -4.94 5.22 -0.80
CA LYS A 15 -4.53 5.95 -2.01
C LYS A 15 -5.61 6.93 -2.48
N ALA A 16 -6.86 6.48 -2.50
CA ALA A 16 -8.00 7.31 -2.89
C ALA A 16 -8.17 8.53 -1.98
N ALA A 17 -7.85 8.42 -0.67
CA ALA A 17 -7.92 9.54 0.27
C ALA A 17 -7.15 10.78 -0.21
N ALA A 18 -5.93 10.58 -0.71
CA ALA A 18 -5.09 11.68 -1.18
C ALA A 18 -5.61 12.33 -2.46
N VAL A 19 -6.36 11.57 -3.27
CA VAL A 19 -6.78 11.98 -4.62
C VAL A 19 -8.22 12.45 -4.66
N SER A 20 -9.12 11.78 -3.94
CA SER A 20 -10.57 11.99 -3.98
C SER A 20 -10.99 13.42 -3.66
N ALA A 21 -10.42 14.01 -2.60
CA ALA A 21 -10.69 15.40 -2.25
C ALA A 21 -10.30 16.36 -3.38
N ARG A 22 -9.19 16.08 -4.07
CA ARG A 22 -8.69 16.89 -5.19
C ARG A 22 -9.50 16.68 -6.47
N VAL A 23 -9.94 15.47 -6.74
CA VAL A 23 -10.83 15.15 -7.87
C VAL A 23 -12.15 15.90 -7.75
N ARG A 24 -12.70 16.00 -6.55
CA ARG A 24 -13.95 16.74 -6.28
C ARG A 24 -13.84 18.27 -6.43
N GLU A 25 -12.62 18.81 -6.50
CA GLU A 25 -12.41 20.23 -6.84
C GLU A 25 -12.66 20.50 -8.34
N ILE A 26 -12.58 19.50 -9.20
CA ILE A 26 -12.66 19.64 -10.66
C ILE A 26 -13.89 18.96 -11.30
N GLY A 27 -14.65 18.20 -10.54
CA GLY A 27 -15.83 17.49 -11.04
C GLY A 27 -16.58 16.72 -9.97
N GLU A 28 -17.56 15.95 -10.43
CA GLU A 28 -18.27 14.99 -9.59
C GLU A 28 -17.50 13.69 -9.54
N GLU A 29 -17.42 13.06 -8.37
CA GLU A 29 -16.81 11.76 -8.18
C GLU A 29 -17.83 10.78 -7.62
N THR A 30 -17.96 9.61 -8.28
CA THR A 30 -18.65 8.44 -7.73
C THR A 30 -17.63 7.36 -7.40
N THR A 31 -17.57 6.94 -6.14
CA THR A 31 -16.72 5.85 -5.72
C THR A 31 -17.47 4.53 -5.71
N ILE A 32 -16.98 3.55 -6.46
CA ILE A 32 -17.51 2.19 -6.51
C ILE A 32 -16.56 1.25 -5.76
N HIS A 33 -17.07 0.65 -4.69
CA HIS A 33 -16.35 -0.41 -3.96
C HIS A 33 -16.74 -1.78 -4.47
N THR A 34 -15.77 -2.53 -5.01
CA THR A 34 -16.03 -3.85 -5.59
C THR A 34 -16.33 -4.94 -4.56
N GLY A 35 -15.83 -4.79 -3.32
CA GLY A 35 -15.94 -5.80 -2.27
C GLY A 35 -14.87 -6.87 -2.33
N GLN A 36 -13.74 -6.66 -3.01
CA GLN A 36 -12.66 -7.64 -3.13
C GLN A 36 -12.16 -8.14 -1.79
N HIS A 37 -11.91 -7.24 -0.85
CA HIS A 37 -11.62 -7.51 0.54
C HIS A 37 -12.38 -6.51 1.39
N TYR A 38 -13.47 -6.96 1.96
CA TYR A 38 -14.34 -6.13 2.79
C TYR A 38 -14.36 -6.69 4.20
N ASP A 39 -13.81 -5.92 5.13
CA ASP A 39 -13.96 -6.10 6.57
C ASP A 39 -14.65 -4.84 7.09
N ASP A 40 -15.92 -4.98 7.46
CA ASP A 40 -16.80 -3.86 7.86
C ASP A 40 -16.18 -3.02 8.97
N GLU A 41 -15.59 -3.66 9.99
CA GLU A 41 -15.06 -2.99 11.16
C GLU A 41 -13.78 -2.20 10.84
N LEU A 42 -12.87 -2.78 10.06
CA LEU A 42 -11.63 -2.12 9.67
C LEU A 42 -11.87 -1.02 8.62
N SER A 43 -12.80 -1.23 7.70
CA SER A 43 -13.09 -0.26 6.64
C SER A 43 -13.75 1.01 7.19
N ALA A 44 -14.72 0.87 8.11
CA ALA A 44 -15.41 2.00 8.73
C ALA A 44 -14.45 2.94 9.49
N ILE A 45 -13.53 2.38 10.26
CA ILE A 45 -12.49 3.13 10.98
C ILE A 45 -11.63 3.93 10.00
N PHE A 46 -11.26 3.34 8.86
CA PHE A 46 -10.46 4.03 7.86
C PHE A 46 -11.18 5.21 7.20
N PHE A 47 -12.45 5.06 6.86
CA PHE A 47 -13.23 6.16 6.30
C PHE A 47 -13.31 7.33 7.27
N GLU A 48 -13.52 7.03 8.55
CA GLU A 48 -13.60 8.05 9.60
C GLU A 48 -12.24 8.71 9.87
N GLU A 49 -11.17 7.92 10.04
CA GLU A 49 -9.82 8.42 10.29
C GLU A 49 -9.25 9.24 9.13
N LEU A 50 -9.49 8.79 7.88
CA LEU A 50 -8.97 9.44 6.68
C LEU A 50 -9.88 10.55 6.13
N GLY A 51 -11.08 10.74 6.73
CA GLY A 51 -12.05 11.72 6.26
C GLY A 51 -12.56 11.46 4.84
N ILE A 52 -12.52 10.20 4.38
CA ILE A 52 -13.01 9.82 3.05
C ILE A 52 -14.51 9.56 3.17
N PRO A 53 -15.35 10.09 2.25
CA PRO A 53 -16.76 9.70 2.20
C PRO A 53 -16.89 8.19 1.94
N PRO A 54 -17.91 7.55 2.52
CA PRO A 54 -18.18 6.15 2.19
C PRO A 54 -18.48 6.01 0.70
N PRO A 55 -18.15 4.86 0.09
CA PRO A 55 -18.40 4.65 -1.34
C PRO A 55 -19.89 4.73 -1.65
N GLU A 56 -20.25 5.45 -2.72
CA GLU A 56 -21.63 5.63 -3.16
C GLU A 56 -22.25 4.32 -3.68
N ARG A 57 -21.39 3.36 -4.09
CA ARG A 57 -21.81 2.05 -4.59
C ARG A 57 -20.93 0.93 -4.01
N GLN A 58 -21.58 -0.16 -3.63
CA GLN A 58 -20.92 -1.37 -3.14
C GLN A 58 -21.40 -2.58 -3.94
N LEU A 59 -20.48 -3.27 -4.63
CA LEU A 59 -20.83 -4.41 -5.46
C LEU A 59 -20.87 -5.74 -4.68
N GLY A 60 -20.22 -5.82 -3.53
CA GLY A 60 -20.26 -6.97 -2.64
C GLY A 60 -19.71 -8.26 -3.25
N ILE A 61 -18.73 -8.19 -4.15
CA ILE A 61 -18.25 -9.36 -4.91
C ILE A 61 -17.62 -10.43 -4.02
N GLY A 62 -16.97 -10.06 -2.94
CA GLY A 62 -16.41 -10.99 -1.96
C GLY A 62 -15.27 -11.86 -2.48
N SER A 63 -14.93 -12.88 -1.71
CA SER A 63 -13.82 -13.80 -1.97
C SER A 63 -14.10 -14.75 -3.15
N GLY A 64 -13.03 -15.28 -3.74
CA GLY A 64 -13.06 -16.24 -4.85
C GLY A 64 -11.67 -16.43 -5.45
N SER A 65 -11.55 -17.26 -6.49
CA SER A 65 -10.33 -17.27 -7.30
C SER A 65 -10.17 -15.93 -8.02
N SER A 66 -8.94 -15.53 -8.35
CA SER A 66 -8.68 -14.27 -9.07
C SER A 66 -9.50 -14.18 -10.36
N THR A 67 -9.62 -15.27 -11.10
CA THR A 67 -10.42 -15.33 -12.34
C THR A 67 -11.91 -15.11 -12.09
N ASP A 68 -12.51 -15.84 -11.14
CA ASP A 68 -13.93 -15.70 -10.81
C ASP A 68 -14.25 -14.31 -10.25
N GLN A 69 -13.40 -13.81 -9.37
CA GLN A 69 -13.56 -12.51 -8.77
C GLN A 69 -13.49 -11.39 -9.83
N THR A 70 -12.49 -11.41 -10.71
CA THR A 70 -12.34 -10.44 -11.82
C THR A 70 -13.52 -10.51 -12.78
N ALA A 71 -14.00 -11.71 -13.14
CA ALA A 71 -15.13 -11.88 -14.04
C ALA A 71 -16.42 -11.28 -13.46
N ARG A 72 -16.72 -11.55 -12.17
CA ARG A 72 -17.89 -10.97 -11.49
C ARG A 72 -17.82 -9.46 -11.37
N MET A 73 -16.64 -8.92 -11.05
CA MET A 73 -16.43 -7.46 -11.00
C MET A 73 -16.64 -6.82 -12.37
N LEU A 74 -16.05 -7.40 -13.42
CA LEU A 74 -16.18 -6.88 -14.77
C LEU A 74 -17.66 -6.84 -15.22
N ALA A 75 -18.42 -7.91 -14.98
CA ALA A 75 -19.83 -7.99 -15.30
C ALA A 75 -20.68 -6.98 -14.50
N ALA A 76 -20.31 -6.68 -13.26
CA ALA A 76 -21.05 -5.74 -12.42
C ALA A 76 -20.70 -4.28 -12.74
N LEU A 77 -19.46 -3.97 -13.12
CA LEU A 77 -19.01 -2.61 -13.36
C LEU A 77 -19.58 -2.00 -14.65
N GLY A 78 -19.73 -2.76 -15.73
CA GLY A 78 -20.23 -2.24 -16.99
C GLY A 78 -21.55 -1.45 -16.85
N PRO A 79 -22.64 -2.05 -16.29
CA PRO A 79 -23.90 -1.34 -16.07
C PRO A 79 -23.79 -0.12 -15.13
N GLU A 80 -22.88 -0.16 -14.14
CA GLU A 80 -22.66 0.99 -13.26
C GLU A 80 -22.04 2.18 -14.00
N LEU A 81 -21.03 1.95 -14.85
CA LEU A 81 -20.40 3.02 -15.65
C LEU A 81 -21.39 3.68 -16.60
N GLU A 82 -22.29 2.91 -17.23
CA GLU A 82 -23.36 3.43 -18.07
C GLU A 82 -24.36 4.27 -17.27
N ARG A 83 -24.76 3.77 -16.10
CA ARG A 83 -25.71 4.46 -15.21
C ARG A 83 -25.17 5.80 -14.73
N GLU A 84 -23.92 5.86 -14.32
CA GLU A 84 -23.26 7.07 -13.80
C GLU A 84 -22.85 8.04 -14.93
N ARG A 85 -22.99 7.67 -16.21
CA ARG A 85 -22.53 8.48 -17.35
C ARG A 85 -21.09 8.94 -17.19
N THR A 86 -20.22 7.99 -16.85
CA THR A 86 -18.82 8.21 -16.49
C THR A 86 -18.05 8.82 -17.66
N ASP A 87 -17.38 9.93 -17.44
CA ASP A 87 -16.49 10.57 -18.41
C ASP A 87 -15.07 9.98 -18.34
N LEU A 88 -14.63 9.52 -17.14
CA LEU A 88 -13.31 8.94 -16.91
C LEU A 88 -13.37 7.97 -15.73
N VAL A 89 -12.71 6.83 -15.86
CA VAL A 89 -12.53 5.88 -14.75
C VAL A 89 -11.15 6.03 -14.15
N LEU A 90 -11.09 6.18 -12.82
CA LEU A 90 -9.86 6.26 -12.03
C LEU A 90 -9.66 4.94 -11.29
N VAL A 91 -8.49 4.31 -11.50
CA VAL A 91 -8.10 3.05 -10.85
C VAL A 91 -6.75 3.19 -10.16
N TYR A 92 -6.50 2.33 -9.15
CA TYR A 92 -5.31 2.43 -8.29
C TYR A 92 -4.57 1.10 -8.16
N GLY A 93 -3.27 1.10 -8.37
CA GLY A 93 -2.39 -0.04 -8.09
C GLY A 93 -2.67 -1.26 -8.97
N ASP A 94 -2.75 -2.47 -8.36
CA ASP A 94 -2.55 -3.72 -9.10
C ASP A 94 -3.49 -4.87 -8.70
N THR A 95 -4.63 -4.55 -8.10
CA THR A 95 -5.57 -5.57 -7.62
C THR A 95 -6.51 -6.09 -8.73
N ASN A 96 -7.28 -7.13 -8.42
CA ASN A 96 -8.32 -7.60 -9.34
C ASN A 96 -9.37 -6.51 -9.60
N SER A 97 -9.64 -5.64 -8.62
CA SER A 97 -10.54 -4.49 -8.77
C SER A 97 -10.01 -3.47 -9.77
N THR A 98 -8.69 -3.22 -9.74
CA THR A 98 -7.99 -2.35 -10.70
C THR A 98 -8.13 -2.89 -12.11
N LEU A 99 -7.84 -4.19 -12.30
CA LEU A 99 -7.95 -4.86 -13.59
C LEU A 99 -9.38 -4.84 -14.12
N ALA A 100 -10.35 -5.19 -13.29
CA ALA A 100 -11.76 -5.22 -13.67
C ALA A 100 -12.27 -3.80 -14.02
N GLY A 101 -11.89 -2.79 -13.23
CA GLY A 101 -12.25 -1.39 -13.49
C GLY A 101 -11.70 -0.88 -14.81
N ALA A 102 -10.42 -1.07 -15.07
CA ALA A 102 -9.78 -0.67 -16.32
C ALA A 102 -10.37 -1.37 -17.54
N LEU A 103 -10.59 -2.68 -17.47
CA LEU A 103 -11.15 -3.44 -18.60
C LEU A 103 -12.63 -3.07 -18.85
N ALA A 104 -13.44 -2.90 -17.80
CA ALA A 104 -14.84 -2.47 -17.95
C ALA A 104 -14.92 -1.11 -18.65
N ALA A 105 -14.10 -0.15 -18.22
CA ALA A 105 -14.04 1.18 -18.79
C ALA A 105 -13.58 1.15 -20.27
N ALA A 106 -12.48 0.45 -20.56
CA ALA A 106 -11.96 0.34 -21.92
C ALA A 106 -12.98 -0.30 -22.88
N GLN A 107 -13.72 -1.33 -22.44
CA GLN A 107 -14.78 -1.95 -23.23
C GLN A 107 -15.98 -1.03 -23.43
N ALA A 108 -16.31 -0.20 -22.45
CA ALA A 108 -17.34 0.82 -22.54
C ALA A 108 -16.86 2.07 -23.32
N ARG A 109 -15.60 2.11 -23.78
CA ARG A 109 -14.96 3.27 -24.43
C ARG A 109 -14.90 4.51 -23.52
N VAL A 110 -14.83 4.30 -22.22
CA VAL A 110 -14.59 5.34 -21.23
C VAL A 110 -13.10 5.41 -20.98
N PRO A 111 -12.46 6.58 -21.01
CA PRO A 111 -11.05 6.74 -20.70
C PRO A 111 -10.67 6.22 -19.32
N VAL A 112 -9.46 5.68 -19.20
CA VAL A 112 -8.93 5.13 -17.96
C VAL A 112 -7.70 5.92 -17.52
N ALA A 113 -7.70 6.40 -16.28
CA ALA A 113 -6.52 6.92 -15.60
C ALA A 113 -6.06 5.90 -14.53
N HIS A 114 -4.79 5.51 -14.59
CA HIS A 114 -4.20 4.54 -13.67
C HIS A 114 -3.19 5.23 -12.74
N VAL A 115 -3.52 5.31 -11.45
CA VAL A 115 -2.62 5.80 -10.40
C VAL A 115 -1.70 4.67 -9.92
N GLU A 116 -0.41 4.95 -9.79
CA GLU A 116 0.66 3.99 -9.52
C GLU A 116 0.97 3.08 -10.73
N ALA A 117 0.88 3.65 -11.92
CA ALA A 117 1.21 2.99 -13.18
C ALA A 117 2.72 2.72 -13.31
N GLY A 118 3.09 1.74 -14.13
CA GLY A 118 4.47 1.46 -14.52
C GLY A 118 5.31 0.69 -13.48
N MET A 119 4.71 0.31 -12.35
CA MET A 119 5.40 -0.54 -11.36
C MET A 119 5.64 -1.94 -11.92
N ARG A 120 6.87 -2.49 -11.74
CA ARG A 120 7.23 -3.84 -12.23
C ARG A 120 8.04 -4.61 -11.18
N SER A 121 7.64 -5.85 -10.93
CA SER A 121 8.44 -6.84 -10.21
C SER A 121 9.18 -7.79 -11.15
N PHE A 122 8.74 -7.82 -12.44
CA PHE A 122 9.22 -8.73 -13.47
C PHE A 122 9.03 -10.23 -13.14
N ASP A 123 8.23 -10.54 -12.12
CA ASP A 123 7.86 -11.91 -11.77
C ASP A 123 6.40 -12.20 -12.18
N ARG A 124 6.22 -12.75 -13.38
CA ARG A 124 4.90 -13.08 -13.94
C ARG A 124 4.14 -14.18 -13.19
N ARG A 125 4.74 -14.82 -12.17
CA ARG A 125 4.03 -15.75 -11.27
C ARG A 125 3.17 -15.00 -10.26
N MET A 126 3.43 -13.71 -10.06
CA MET A 126 2.61 -12.85 -9.21
C MET A 126 1.36 -12.38 -9.97
N PRO A 127 0.14 -12.63 -9.44
CA PRO A 127 -1.08 -12.12 -10.05
C PRO A 127 -1.08 -10.60 -10.23
N GLU A 128 -0.50 -9.89 -9.28
CA GLU A 128 -0.39 -8.44 -9.29
C GLU A 128 0.44 -7.92 -10.46
N GLU A 129 1.50 -8.66 -10.84
CA GLU A 129 2.32 -8.29 -12.00
C GLU A 129 1.55 -8.39 -13.31
N LEU A 130 0.73 -9.45 -13.45
CA LEU A 130 -0.14 -9.60 -14.60
C LEU A 130 -1.16 -8.44 -14.65
N ASN A 131 -1.77 -8.11 -13.53
CA ASN A 131 -2.74 -7.03 -13.44
C ASN A 131 -2.12 -5.69 -13.85
N ARG A 132 -0.92 -5.34 -13.33
CA ARG A 132 -0.22 -4.09 -13.67
C ARG A 132 -0.02 -3.94 -15.17
N VAL A 133 0.56 -4.96 -15.81
CA VAL A 133 0.82 -4.93 -17.26
C VAL A 133 -0.46 -4.73 -18.05
N LEU A 134 -1.52 -5.48 -17.74
CA LEU A 134 -2.79 -5.38 -18.46
C LEU A 134 -3.48 -4.03 -18.25
N VAL A 135 -3.48 -3.51 -17.03
CA VAL A 135 -4.07 -2.20 -16.70
C VAL A 135 -3.32 -1.08 -17.40
N ASP A 136 -1.99 -1.09 -17.34
CA ASP A 136 -1.17 -0.07 -18.00
C ASP A 136 -1.41 -0.02 -19.51
N HIS A 137 -1.51 -1.18 -20.17
CA HIS A 137 -1.80 -1.24 -21.60
C HIS A 137 -3.25 -0.90 -21.96
N ALA A 138 -4.18 -0.94 -21.00
CA ALA A 138 -5.58 -0.56 -21.20
C ALA A 138 -5.87 0.89 -20.84
N SER A 139 -4.90 1.61 -20.24
CA SER A 139 -5.11 2.97 -19.72
C SER A 139 -4.73 4.04 -20.71
N ASP A 140 -5.49 5.12 -20.73
CA ASP A 140 -5.26 6.32 -21.56
C ASP A 140 -4.29 7.30 -20.85
N LEU A 141 -4.34 7.36 -19.50
CA LEU A 141 -3.48 8.22 -18.69
C LEU A 141 -2.79 7.38 -17.60
N LEU A 142 -1.46 7.39 -17.61
CA LEU A 142 -0.61 6.57 -16.75
C LEU A 142 0.15 7.46 -15.77
N LEU A 143 -0.30 7.47 -14.52
CA LEU A 143 0.16 8.37 -13.46
C LEU A 143 1.21 7.65 -12.62
N CYS A 144 2.49 7.87 -12.96
CA CYS A 144 3.63 7.15 -12.40
C CYS A 144 4.11 7.73 -11.08
N SER A 145 4.49 6.85 -10.15
CA SER A 145 5.02 7.25 -8.84
C SER A 145 6.50 7.63 -8.91
N THR A 146 7.27 7.02 -9.82
CA THR A 146 8.73 7.14 -9.89
C THR A 146 9.25 7.26 -11.33
N PRO A 147 10.45 7.83 -11.54
CA PRO A 147 11.10 7.81 -12.85
C PRO A 147 11.32 6.40 -13.41
N THR A 148 11.58 5.41 -12.54
CA THR A 148 11.71 4.00 -12.93
C THR A 148 10.42 3.47 -13.54
N ALA A 149 9.25 3.84 -13.00
CA ALA A 149 7.95 3.46 -13.55
C ALA A 149 7.72 4.06 -14.94
N VAL A 150 8.08 5.34 -15.14
CA VAL A 150 8.04 6.00 -16.47
C VAL A 150 8.90 5.25 -17.48
N GLU A 151 10.14 4.89 -17.09
CA GLU A 151 11.05 4.16 -17.98
C GLU A 151 10.56 2.75 -18.32
N ASN A 152 9.91 2.05 -17.38
CA ASN A 152 9.30 0.75 -17.65
C ASN A 152 8.21 0.86 -18.74
N LEU A 153 7.30 1.83 -18.61
CA LEU A 153 6.23 2.05 -19.58
C LEU A 153 6.77 2.47 -20.95
N ARG A 154 7.82 3.29 -20.97
CA ARG A 154 8.49 3.67 -22.22
C ARG A 154 9.08 2.46 -22.95
N ARG A 155 9.69 1.53 -22.22
CA ARG A 155 10.23 0.28 -22.78
C ARG A 155 9.14 -0.64 -23.32
N GLU A 156 7.99 -0.65 -22.69
CA GLU A 156 6.83 -1.45 -23.09
C GLU A 156 6.03 -0.81 -24.22
N SER A 157 6.35 0.44 -24.60
CA SER A 157 5.68 1.18 -25.68
C SER A 157 4.16 1.25 -25.49
N VAL A 158 3.70 1.57 -24.26
CA VAL A 158 2.27 1.75 -23.97
C VAL A 158 1.69 2.91 -24.82
N ALA A 159 0.41 2.82 -25.15
CA ALA A 159 -0.25 3.81 -26.00
C ALA A 159 -0.72 5.07 -25.25
N GLY A 160 -0.94 4.96 -23.93
CA GLY A 160 -1.44 6.05 -23.11
C GLY A 160 -0.39 7.12 -22.81
N GLU A 161 -0.84 8.26 -22.34
CA GLU A 161 -0.01 9.38 -21.90
C GLU A 161 0.64 9.04 -20.54
N VAL A 162 1.97 9.16 -20.45
CA VAL A 162 2.76 8.75 -19.28
C VAL A 162 3.26 9.98 -18.53
N GLU A 163 2.82 10.15 -17.29
CA GLU A 163 3.11 11.33 -16.48
C GLU A 163 3.70 10.97 -15.11
N LEU A 164 4.76 11.68 -14.70
CA LEU A 164 5.37 11.52 -13.38
C LEU A 164 4.66 12.43 -12.37
N VAL A 165 3.80 11.84 -11.54
CA VAL A 165 3.04 12.57 -10.52
C VAL A 165 3.64 12.46 -9.13
N GLY A 166 4.41 11.42 -8.85
CA GLY A 166 4.83 11.04 -7.51
C GLY A 166 3.88 10.00 -6.90
N ASP A 167 4.12 9.67 -5.65
CA ASP A 167 3.38 8.61 -4.96
C ASP A 167 2.29 9.20 -4.05
N VAL A 168 1.04 8.88 -4.34
CA VAL A 168 -0.11 9.31 -3.53
C VAL A 168 -0.07 8.77 -2.09
N MET A 169 0.65 7.66 -1.85
CA MET A 169 0.90 7.19 -0.48
C MET A 169 1.83 8.11 0.29
N ALA A 170 2.73 8.83 -0.41
CA ALA A 170 3.55 9.86 0.22
C ALA A 170 2.67 11.03 0.71
N ASP A 171 1.70 11.44 -0.09
CA ASP A 171 0.74 12.49 0.29
C ASP A 171 -0.03 12.09 1.56
N VAL A 172 -0.51 10.84 1.60
CA VAL A 172 -1.21 10.30 2.77
C VAL A 172 -0.30 10.29 4.00
N ALA A 173 0.87 9.65 3.90
CA ALA A 173 1.78 9.51 5.05
C ALA A 173 2.17 10.89 5.61
N LEU A 174 2.56 11.84 4.75
CA LEU A 174 2.95 13.18 5.15
C LEU A 174 1.80 14.01 5.71
N SER A 175 0.58 13.85 5.18
CA SER A 175 -0.61 14.55 5.69
C SER A 175 -1.10 14.02 7.03
N PHE A 176 -0.99 12.70 7.25
CA PHE A 176 -1.47 12.07 8.48
C PHE A 176 -0.42 11.99 9.60
N ALA A 177 0.86 12.13 9.30
CA ALA A 177 1.93 12.12 10.30
C ALA A 177 1.72 13.17 11.42
N PRO A 178 1.40 14.45 11.13
CA PRO A 178 1.09 15.43 12.18
C PRO A 178 -0.14 15.05 13.02
N LEU A 179 -1.19 14.52 12.38
CA LEU A 179 -2.41 14.08 13.08
C LEU A 179 -2.13 12.87 13.97
N ALA A 180 -1.31 11.93 13.51
CA ALA A 180 -0.86 10.80 14.29
C ALA A 180 -0.06 11.23 15.52
N ALA A 181 0.83 12.21 15.36
CA ALA A 181 1.60 12.77 16.48
C ALA A 181 0.71 13.45 17.54
N GLU A 182 -0.35 14.13 17.12
CA GLU A 182 -1.28 14.85 18.01
C GLU A 182 -2.29 13.92 18.68
N ARG A 183 -2.88 12.99 17.93
CA ARG A 183 -4.07 12.25 18.38
C ARG A 183 -3.79 10.86 18.91
N SER A 184 -2.77 10.18 18.40
CA SER A 184 -2.49 8.79 18.78
C SER A 184 -1.80 8.71 20.14
N ARG A 185 -2.25 7.78 20.95
CA ARG A 185 -1.65 7.43 22.23
C ARG A 185 -0.88 6.10 22.20
N ALA A 186 -0.62 5.58 21.00
CA ALA A 186 -0.05 4.25 20.81
C ALA A 186 1.27 4.02 21.55
N LEU A 187 2.16 5.02 21.68
CA LEU A 187 3.40 4.87 22.46
C LEU A 187 3.09 4.55 23.93
N VAL A 188 2.16 5.27 24.53
CA VAL A 188 1.76 5.06 25.92
C VAL A 188 1.03 3.73 26.10
N GLU A 189 0.09 3.43 25.20
CA GLU A 189 -0.71 2.20 25.24
C GLU A 189 0.13 0.94 25.09
N HIS A 190 1.21 1.01 24.29
CA HIS A 190 2.14 -0.10 24.12
C HIS A 190 3.37 -0.01 25.03
N GLY A 191 3.45 0.98 25.93
CA GLY A 191 4.53 1.12 26.90
C GLY A 191 5.91 1.21 26.26
N VAL A 192 6.04 1.93 25.15
CA VAL A 192 7.32 2.14 24.43
C VAL A 192 7.70 3.61 24.39
N GLU A 193 9.02 3.86 24.39
CA GLU A 193 9.61 5.20 24.31
C GLU A 193 10.18 5.46 22.91
N GLU A 194 10.14 6.72 22.51
CA GLU A 194 10.67 7.12 21.19
C GLU A 194 12.13 6.68 21.01
N ARG A 195 12.41 6.17 19.81
CA ARG A 195 13.73 5.69 19.37
C ARG A 195 14.31 4.51 20.18
N ASN A 196 13.50 3.90 21.05
CA ASN A 196 13.95 2.82 21.92
C ASN A 196 13.30 1.46 21.61
N TYR A 197 12.57 1.35 20.52
CA TYR A 197 11.94 0.10 20.08
C TYR A 197 11.96 -0.07 18.56
N VAL A 198 11.74 -1.30 18.12
CA VAL A 198 11.55 -1.67 16.71
C VAL A 198 10.06 -1.90 16.44
N LEU A 199 9.53 -1.30 15.38
CA LEU A 199 8.20 -1.65 14.88
C LEU A 199 8.33 -2.84 13.92
N VAL A 200 7.49 -3.86 14.07
CA VAL A 200 7.54 -5.07 13.25
C VAL A 200 6.25 -5.22 12.47
N THR A 201 6.35 -5.52 11.17
CA THR A 201 5.21 -6.00 10.36
C THR A 201 5.65 -7.17 9.49
N ALA A 202 4.95 -8.31 9.58
CA ALA A 202 5.26 -9.49 8.79
C ALA A 202 3.96 -10.25 8.46
N HIS A 203 3.64 -10.36 7.16
CA HIS A 203 2.38 -10.95 6.71
C HIS A 203 2.39 -11.49 5.28
N ARG A 204 3.52 -11.36 4.54
CA ARG A 204 3.57 -11.88 3.18
C ARG A 204 3.53 -13.40 3.16
N ALA A 205 2.76 -13.93 2.19
CA ALA A 205 2.61 -15.37 1.98
C ALA A 205 3.96 -16.11 1.97
N GLY A 206 4.93 -15.57 1.24
CA GLY A 206 6.27 -16.15 1.15
C GLY A 206 7.01 -16.28 2.48
N ASN A 207 6.67 -15.47 3.48
CA ASN A 207 7.30 -15.54 4.82
C ASN A 207 6.50 -16.33 5.84
N VAL A 208 5.16 -16.32 5.74
CA VAL A 208 4.33 -16.88 6.81
C VAL A 208 3.63 -18.18 6.42
N ASP A 209 3.43 -18.49 5.13
CA ASP A 209 2.74 -19.70 4.69
C ASP A 209 3.66 -20.91 4.64
N ASP A 210 4.96 -20.71 4.44
CA ASP A 210 5.97 -21.75 4.49
C ASP A 210 6.42 -21.96 5.95
N PRO A 211 6.28 -23.18 6.52
CA PRO A 211 6.63 -23.43 7.91
C PRO A 211 8.10 -23.15 8.26
N ALA A 212 9.04 -23.44 7.35
CA ALA A 212 10.46 -23.20 7.59
C ALA A 212 10.78 -21.70 7.58
N ARG A 213 10.12 -20.92 6.72
CA ARG A 213 10.26 -19.47 6.70
C ARG A 213 9.59 -18.81 7.92
N LEU A 214 8.43 -19.32 8.34
CA LEU A 214 7.77 -18.85 9.56
C LEU A 214 8.65 -19.11 10.80
N GLU A 215 9.32 -20.25 10.87
CA GLU A 215 10.28 -20.55 11.95
C GLU A 215 11.45 -19.56 11.95
N ARG A 216 12.06 -19.29 10.80
CA ARG A 216 13.12 -18.27 10.68
C ARG A 216 12.63 -16.87 11.07
N LEU A 217 11.40 -16.49 10.70
CA LEU A 217 10.81 -15.23 11.15
C LEU A 217 10.75 -15.17 12.68
N VAL A 218 10.31 -16.26 13.32
CA VAL A 218 10.28 -16.34 14.79
C VAL A 218 11.67 -16.23 15.37
N GLU A 219 12.70 -16.89 14.81
CA GLU A 219 14.09 -16.78 15.22
C GLU A 219 14.62 -15.34 15.14
N VAL A 220 14.34 -14.62 14.04
CA VAL A 220 14.69 -13.21 13.90
C VAL A 220 14.07 -12.39 15.02
N LEU A 221 12.77 -12.59 15.30
CA LEU A 221 12.04 -11.80 16.30
C LEU A 221 12.49 -12.10 17.74
N GLU A 222 12.73 -13.36 18.07
CA GLU A 222 13.26 -13.76 19.39
C GLU A 222 14.68 -13.22 19.63
N GLY A 223 15.49 -13.13 18.59
CA GLY A 223 16.85 -12.63 18.65
C GLY A 223 16.99 -11.12 18.78
N LEU A 224 15.89 -10.35 18.73
CA LEU A 224 15.95 -8.89 18.84
C LEU A 224 16.44 -8.45 20.21
N PRO A 225 17.50 -7.60 20.29
CA PRO A 225 18.00 -7.06 21.56
C PRO A 225 17.24 -5.81 22.00
N PHE A 226 16.24 -5.39 21.25
CA PHE A 226 15.44 -4.19 21.47
C PHE A 226 13.99 -4.57 21.78
N ASP A 227 13.32 -3.74 22.55
CA ASP A 227 11.86 -3.81 22.63
C ASP A 227 11.25 -3.74 21.23
N ALA A 228 10.22 -4.54 20.97
CA ALA A 228 9.59 -4.58 19.68
C ALA A 228 8.06 -4.62 19.80
N VAL A 229 7.37 -3.79 19.02
CA VAL A 229 5.92 -3.84 18.88
C VAL A 229 5.59 -4.56 17.58
N PHE A 230 4.85 -5.65 17.68
CA PHE A 230 4.46 -6.49 16.56
C PHE A 230 2.92 -6.55 16.42
N PRO A 231 2.30 -5.68 15.64
CA PRO A 231 0.90 -5.82 15.26
C PRO A 231 0.71 -7.04 14.37
N VAL A 232 0.18 -8.11 14.95
CA VAL A 232 0.09 -9.41 14.27
C VAL A 232 -1.07 -9.40 13.27
N HIS A 233 -0.72 -9.41 12.00
CA HIS A 233 -1.69 -9.47 10.90
C HIS A 233 -2.53 -10.76 10.97
N PRO A 234 -3.84 -10.74 10.58
CA PRO A 234 -4.71 -11.93 10.63
C PRO A 234 -4.12 -13.17 9.96
N ARG A 235 -3.46 -13.01 8.79
CA ARG A 235 -2.78 -14.12 8.10
C ARG A 235 -1.69 -14.75 8.98
N THR A 236 -0.82 -13.95 9.56
CA THR A 236 0.27 -14.41 10.42
C THR A 236 -0.29 -15.08 11.67
N ARG A 237 -1.33 -14.49 12.28
CA ARG A 237 -2.03 -15.07 13.42
C ARG A 237 -2.58 -16.44 13.10
N ALA A 238 -3.30 -16.60 11.97
CA ALA A 238 -3.84 -17.89 11.55
C ALA A 238 -2.75 -18.95 11.37
N ARG A 239 -1.57 -18.58 10.88
CA ARG A 239 -0.44 -19.52 10.76
C ARG A 239 0.16 -19.88 12.11
N LEU A 240 0.31 -18.93 13.01
CA LEU A 240 0.79 -19.18 14.39
C LEU A 240 -0.20 -20.05 15.18
N GLU A 241 -1.50 -19.94 14.95
CA GLU A 241 -2.49 -20.82 15.55
C GLU A 241 -2.32 -22.29 15.13
N THR A 242 -1.84 -22.54 13.91
CA THR A 242 -1.52 -23.89 13.41
C THR A 242 -0.12 -24.37 13.85
N ALA A 243 0.70 -23.51 14.45
CA ALA A 243 2.05 -23.78 14.92
C ALA A 243 2.23 -23.32 16.39
N PRO A 244 1.57 -23.99 17.37
CA PRO A 244 1.55 -23.52 18.76
C PRO A 244 2.93 -23.34 19.40
N ALA A 245 3.90 -24.20 19.05
CA ALA A 245 5.27 -24.08 19.55
C ALA A 245 5.94 -22.76 19.14
N LEU A 246 5.73 -22.29 17.91
CA LEU A 246 6.27 -21.02 17.42
C LEU A 246 5.54 -19.82 18.07
N ARG A 247 4.22 -19.92 18.21
CA ARG A 247 3.44 -18.90 18.93
C ARG A 247 3.92 -18.76 20.37
N ASP A 248 4.06 -19.87 21.11
CA ASP A 248 4.51 -19.89 22.50
C ASP A 248 5.91 -19.29 22.66
N ARG A 249 6.80 -19.47 21.67
CA ARG A 249 8.13 -18.84 21.63
C ARG A 249 7.98 -17.32 21.58
N LEU A 250 7.20 -16.78 20.63
CA LEU A 250 6.96 -15.34 20.51
C LEU A 250 6.31 -14.75 21.77
N GLU A 251 5.32 -15.44 22.37
CA GLU A 251 4.64 -14.98 23.58
C GLU A 251 5.55 -14.96 24.82
N ARG A 252 6.60 -15.80 24.84
CA ARG A 252 7.58 -15.84 25.94
C ARG A 252 8.74 -14.86 25.75
N ALA A 253 8.92 -14.29 24.60
CA ALA A 253 9.98 -13.34 24.32
C ALA A 253 9.68 -12.00 25.02
N PRO A 254 10.44 -11.62 26.09
CA PRO A 254 10.05 -10.52 26.96
C PRO A 254 10.12 -9.15 26.28
N GLN A 255 10.92 -9.03 25.22
CA GLN A 255 11.08 -7.82 24.43
C GLN A 255 9.95 -7.64 23.40
N LEU A 256 9.16 -8.68 23.09
CA LEU A 256 8.10 -8.60 22.07
C LEU A 256 6.75 -8.23 22.70
N ARG A 257 6.12 -7.22 22.13
CA ARG A 257 4.74 -6.84 22.43
C ARG A 257 3.86 -7.20 21.24
N LEU A 258 3.23 -8.38 21.30
CA LEU A 258 2.28 -8.84 20.28
C LEU A 258 0.97 -8.12 20.48
N THR A 259 0.49 -7.41 19.43
CA THR A 259 -0.74 -6.64 19.51
C THR A 259 -1.76 -7.07 18.44
N ARG A 260 -2.98 -6.54 18.53
CA ARG A 260 -3.93 -6.61 17.43
C ARG A 260 -3.47 -5.70 16.28
N PRO A 261 -3.98 -5.91 15.06
CA PRO A 261 -3.79 -4.94 13.99
C PRO A 261 -4.15 -3.53 14.44
N LEU A 262 -3.36 -2.56 14.03
CA LEU A 262 -3.52 -1.15 14.41
C LEU A 262 -4.34 -0.38 13.37
N GLY A 263 -4.99 0.70 13.81
CA GLY A 263 -5.45 1.77 12.95
C GLY A 263 -4.28 2.49 12.27
N TYR A 264 -4.58 3.29 11.25
CA TYR A 264 -3.51 3.92 10.46
C TYR A 264 -2.74 5.00 11.26
N LEU A 265 -3.45 5.81 12.04
CA LEU A 265 -2.82 6.83 12.88
C LEU A 265 -1.90 6.22 13.95
N ASP A 266 -2.33 5.13 14.58
CA ASP A 266 -1.51 4.44 15.58
C ASP A 266 -0.29 3.78 14.95
N PHE A 267 -0.45 3.19 13.77
CA PHE A 267 0.67 2.66 13.00
C PHE A 267 1.69 3.76 12.64
N LEU A 268 1.24 4.89 12.09
CA LEU A 268 2.13 6.02 11.78
C LEU A 268 2.82 6.55 13.03
N ARG A 269 2.09 6.70 14.16
CA ARG A 269 2.68 7.18 15.42
C ARG A 269 3.78 6.26 15.92
N LEU A 270 3.54 4.94 15.91
CA LEU A 270 4.55 3.97 16.27
C LEU A 270 5.70 3.93 15.26
N LEU A 271 5.42 4.10 13.96
CA LEU A 271 6.48 4.15 12.96
C LEU A 271 7.40 5.36 13.18
N MET A 272 6.84 6.56 13.32
CA MET A 272 7.61 7.79 13.58
C MET A 272 8.45 7.72 14.84
N GLY A 273 7.92 7.08 15.89
CA GLY A 273 8.62 6.88 17.15
C GLY A 273 9.62 5.73 17.15
N ALA A 274 9.61 4.86 16.18
CA ALA A 274 10.48 3.69 16.14
C ALA A 274 11.97 4.04 15.92
N ARG A 275 12.84 3.21 16.44
CA ARG A 275 14.27 3.17 16.10
C ARG A 275 14.47 2.75 14.65
N ALA A 276 13.72 1.71 14.25
CA ALA A 276 13.69 1.16 12.90
C ALA A 276 12.38 0.41 12.68
N LEU A 277 12.03 0.21 11.43
CA LEU A 277 10.98 -0.68 10.98
C LEU A 277 11.60 -2.01 10.50
N LEU A 278 11.09 -3.13 10.99
CA LEU A 278 11.40 -4.48 10.50
C LEU A 278 10.18 -5.00 9.75
N THR A 279 10.25 -5.17 8.42
CA THR A 279 9.04 -5.40 7.63
C THR A 279 9.22 -6.28 6.40
N ASP A 280 8.15 -6.97 6.00
CA ASP A 280 8.00 -7.57 4.67
C ASP A 280 7.00 -6.80 3.76
N SER A 281 6.39 -5.73 4.27
CA SER A 281 5.39 -4.92 3.58
C SER A 281 6.03 -3.88 2.66
N GLY A 282 5.66 -3.87 1.38
CA GLY A 282 6.13 -2.85 0.43
C GLY A 282 5.66 -1.44 0.78
N GLY A 283 4.40 -1.27 1.22
CA GLY A 283 3.87 0.03 1.63
C GLY A 283 4.61 0.61 2.83
N ALA A 284 4.83 -0.21 3.87
CA ALA A 284 5.51 0.21 5.08
C ALA A 284 6.99 0.62 4.85
N GLN A 285 7.67 0.02 3.85
CA GLN A 285 9.02 0.44 3.46
C GLN A 285 9.05 1.91 2.98
N LYS A 286 8.07 2.29 2.14
CA LYS A 286 7.94 3.68 1.68
C LYS A 286 7.60 4.63 2.81
N GLU A 287 6.63 4.25 3.65
CA GLU A 287 6.23 5.06 4.81
C GLU A 287 7.41 5.29 5.76
N ALA A 288 8.22 4.25 6.03
CA ALA A 288 9.43 4.40 6.83
C ALA A 288 10.41 5.39 6.19
N TYR A 289 10.66 5.25 4.89
CA TYR A 289 11.53 6.18 4.15
C TYR A 289 11.03 7.62 4.24
N LEU A 290 9.75 7.87 3.94
CA LEU A 290 9.15 9.20 3.97
C LEU A 290 9.18 9.86 5.34
N LEU A 291 9.10 9.06 6.40
CA LEU A 291 9.10 9.54 7.79
C LEU A 291 10.52 9.54 8.42
N GLY A 292 11.56 9.28 7.63
CA GLY A 292 12.94 9.30 8.12
C GLY A 292 13.23 8.19 9.15
N VAL A 293 12.63 7.02 8.97
CA VAL A 293 12.82 5.84 9.82
C VAL A 293 13.60 4.76 9.06
N PRO A 294 14.74 4.29 9.57
CA PRO A 294 15.48 3.19 8.96
C PRO A 294 14.60 1.95 8.78
N CYS A 295 14.69 1.30 7.63
CA CYS A 295 13.92 0.11 7.30
C CYS A 295 14.83 -1.11 7.13
N VAL A 296 14.44 -2.23 7.73
CA VAL A 296 15.06 -3.54 7.54
C VAL A 296 14.02 -4.44 6.91
N THR A 297 14.25 -4.85 5.68
CA THR A 297 13.27 -5.57 4.88
C THR A 297 13.51 -7.07 4.91
N LEU A 298 12.53 -7.82 5.42
CA LEU A 298 12.49 -9.28 5.53
C LEU A 298 12.18 -9.94 4.16
N ARG A 299 12.91 -9.55 3.14
CA ARG A 299 12.77 -10.04 1.77
C ARG A 299 14.11 -9.99 1.05
N GLU A 300 14.30 -10.89 0.07
CA GLU A 300 15.47 -10.88 -0.82
C GLU A 300 15.46 -9.71 -1.80
N ARG A 301 14.29 -9.21 -2.15
CA ARG A 301 14.08 -8.16 -3.17
C ARG A 301 13.00 -7.18 -2.72
N THR A 302 13.06 -5.98 -3.27
CA THR A 302 12.03 -4.96 -3.11
C THR A 302 11.71 -4.28 -4.43
N GLU A 303 10.50 -3.80 -4.56
CA GLU A 303 10.05 -2.91 -5.63
C GLU A 303 10.59 -1.48 -5.45
N TRP A 304 11.03 -1.14 -4.24
CA TRP A 304 11.48 0.20 -3.83
C TRP A 304 12.99 0.28 -3.74
N VAL A 305 13.65 0.00 -4.88
CA VAL A 305 15.13 -0.04 -4.96
C VAL A 305 15.76 1.29 -4.57
N GLU A 306 15.06 2.40 -4.82
CA GLU A 306 15.50 3.75 -4.48
C GLU A 306 15.72 3.94 -2.98
N THR A 307 14.92 3.28 -2.13
CA THR A 307 15.08 3.33 -0.67
C THR A 307 16.36 2.63 -0.21
N VAL A 308 16.76 1.57 -0.93
CA VAL A 308 18.01 0.83 -0.68
C VAL A 308 19.20 1.65 -1.15
N GLU A 309 19.14 2.20 -2.37
CA GLU A 309 20.18 3.07 -2.93
C GLU A 309 20.42 4.32 -2.09
N ALA A 310 19.36 4.87 -1.52
CA ALA A 310 19.43 5.99 -0.58
C ALA A 310 19.95 5.60 0.83
N GLY A 311 20.19 4.32 1.09
CA GLY A 311 20.72 3.82 2.35
C GLY A 311 19.72 3.75 3.50
N TRP A 312 18.44 4.03 3.26
CA TRP A 312 17.37 3.99 4.27
C TRP A 312 16.74 2.61 4.45
N ASN A 313 16.99 1.68 3.52
CA ASN A 313 16.44 0.34 3.55
C ASN A 313 17.54 -0.71 3.37
N THR A 314 17.51 -1.76 4.18
CA THR A 314 18.45 -2.89 4.09
C THR A 314 17.67 -4.18 3.90
N LEU A 315 17.95 -4.90 2.81
CA LEU A 315 17.33 -6.21 2.55
C LEU A 315 18.12 -7.30 3.30
N VAL A 316 17.43 -8.07 4.12
CA VAL A 316 18.08 -9.11 4.97
C VAL A 316 17.42 -10.47 4.80
N ASP A 317 16.36 -10.58 4.01
CA ASP A 317 15.49 -11.75 3.99
C ASP A 317 15.08 -12.17 5.43
N LEU A 318 15.20 -13.42 5.79
CA LEU A 318 14.98 -13.94 7.15
C LEU A 318 16.31 -14.42 7.77
N ASP A 319 17.37 -13.65 7.58
CA ASP A 319 18.69 -13.85 8.19
C ASP A 319 18.77 -13.04 9.50
N ALA A 320 18.83 -13.73 10.63
CA ALA A 320 18.81 -13.11 11.95
C ALA A 320 20.05 -12.25 12.22
N ASP A 321 21.23 -12.69 11.81
CA ASP A 321 22.50 -11.96 12.03
C ASP A 321 22.54 -10.70 11.15
N ALA A 322 22.08 -10.81 9.91
CA ALA A 322 21.95 -9.67 9.00
C ALA A 322 20.92 -8.65 9.50
N ALA A 323 19.78 -9.12 10.01
CA ALA A 323 18.75 -8.28 10.59
C ALA A 323 19.27 -7.51 11.81
N LEU A 324 19.93 -8.20 12.73
CA LEU A 324 20.53 -7.58 13.90
C LEU A 324 21.58 -6.54 13.52
N SER A 325 22.52 -6.90 12.64
CA SER A 325 23.55 -5.99 12.15
C SER A 325 22.95 -4.74 11.47
N ALA A 326 21.84 -4.89 10.75
CA ALA A 326 21.16 -3.76 10.12
C ALA A 326 20.47 -2.86 11.16
N LEU A 327 19.82 -3.43 12.17
CA LEU A 327 19.14 -2.70 13.25
C LEU A 327 20.09 -1.93 14.18
N GLU A 328 21.34 -2.38 14.31
CA GLU A 328 22.37 -1.71 15.11
C GLU A 328 23.02 -0.51 14.40
N ARG A 329 22.86 -0.40 13.09
CA ARG A 329 23.42 0.73 12.35
C ARG A 329 22.77 2.06 12.78
N PRO A 330 23.53 3.14 12.81
CA PRO A 330 22.94 4.47 12.99
C PRO A 330 22.01 4.79 11.82
N ALA A 331 20.97 5.58 12.09
CA ALA A 331 20.14 6.10 11.02
C ALA A 331 20.98 6.86 9.99
N PRO A 332 20.65 6.80 8.69
CA PRO A 332 21.31 7.62 7.68
C PRO A 332 21.29 9.09 8.06
N SER A 333 22.36 9.81 7.71
CA SER A 333 22.44 11.25 7.93
C SER A 333 21.67 12.02 6.85
N GLY A 334 20.89 12.99 7.24
CA GLY A 334 20.10 13.84 6.34
C GLY A 334 18.63 13.49 6.32
N GLU A 335 17.87 14.28 5.58
CA GLU A 335 16.44 14.00 5.34
C GLU A 335 16.27 13.11 4.12
N PRO A 336 15.23 12.26 4.11
CA PRO A 336 14.86 11.51 2.90
C PRO A 336 14.65 12.47 1.73
N SER A 337 15.12 12.09 0.55
CA SER A 337 14.94 12.93 -0.64
C SER A 337 13.46 12.93 -1.08
N GLU A 338 13.06 13.94 -1.86
CA GLU A 338 11.70 14.06 -2.42
C GLU A 338 11.43 13.04 -3.56
N LEU A 339 11.99 11.83 -3.48
CA LEU A 339 11.90 10.81 -4.52
C LEU A 339 10.46 10.47 -4.93
N TYR A 340 9.53 10.63 -4.01
CA TYR A 340 8.13 10.27 -4.21
C TYR A 340 7.20 11.49 -4.39
N GLY A 341 7.76 12.64 -4.79
CA GLY A 341 6.96 13.81 -5.19
C GLY A 341 6.62 14.81 -4.10
N GLY A 342 7.18 14.66 -2.88
CA GLY A 342 7.10 15.67 -1.81
C GLY A 342 5.69 15.95 -1.30
N GLY A 343 4.79 14.96 -1.30
CA GLY A 343 3.43 15.12 -0.77
C GLY A 343 2.48 15.92 -1.66
N ARG A 344 2.76 16.01 -2.98
CA ARG A 344 1.92 16.75 -3.95
C ARG A 344 1.46 15.91 -5.13
N ALA A 345 1.43 14.59 -4.98
CA ALA A 345 1.00 13.69 -6.05
C ALA A 345 -0.49 13.87 -6.37
N GLY A 346 -1.35 13.98 -5.36
CA GLY A 346 -2.79 14.22 -5.55
C GLY A 346 -3.10 15.55 -6.26
N GLU A 347 -2.33 16.61 -6.01
CA GLU A 347 -2.46 17.89 -6.72
C GLU A 347 -2.11 17.73 -8.20
N ARG A 348 -1.00 17.07 -8.51
CA ARG A 348 -0.57 16.80 -9.88
C ARG A 348 -1.57 15.92 -10.63
N VAL A 349 -2.11 14.88 -9.96
CA VAL A 349 -3.18 14.03 -10.51
C VAL A 349 -4.39 14.90 -10.89
N ARG A 350 -4.88 15.77 -10.00
CA ARG A 350 -5.97 16.69 -10.27
C ARG A 350 -5.71 17.55 -11.51
N ASP A 351 -4.54 18.19 -11.58
CA ASP A 351 -4.19 19.12 -12.65
C ASP A 351 -4.13 18.40 -14.01
N LEU A 352 -3.60 17.19 -14.04
CA LEU A 352 -3.58 16.35 -15.24
C LEU A 352 -4.97 15.90 -15.66
N LEU A 353 -5.81 15.46 -14.72
CA LEU A 353 -7.20 15.08 -15.02
C LEU A 353 -8.01 16.27 -15.56
N ALA A 354 -7.82 17.47 -15.01
CA ALA A 354 -8.48 18.68 -15.48
C ALA A 354 -8.04 19.06 -16.91
N SER A 355 -6.75 18.95 -17.23
CA SER A 355 -6.22 19.26 -18.56
C SER A 355 -6.61 18.20 -19.59
N TYR A 356 -6.62 16.93 -19.23
CA TYR A 356 -6.97 15.81 -20.10
C TYR A 356 -8.42 15.92 -20.60
N THR A 357 -9.34 16.31 -19.74
CA THR A 357 -10.76 16.48 -20.11
C THR A 357 -11.03 17.75 -20.91
N ALA A 358 -10.25 18.82 -20.72
CA ALA A 358 -10.37 20.04 -21.51
C ALA A 358 -9.91 19.86 -22.97
N ALA A 359 -9.10 18.84 -23.24
CA ALA A 359 -8.56 18.54 -24.57
C ALA A 359 -9.46 17.61 -25.42
N ARG A 360 -10.52 17.05 -24.85
CA ARG A 360 -11.52 16.17 -25.51
C ARG A 360 -12.88 16.82 -25.61
#